data_3a2e1f93764adbde1bedfb578178d712
#
_entry.id   3a2e1f93764adbde1bedfb578178d712
#
_cell.length_a   1.000
_cell.length_b   1.000
_cell.length_c   1.000
_cell.angle_alpha   90.00
_cell.angle_beta   90.00
_cell.angle_gamma   90.00
#
_symmetry.space_group_name_H-M   'P 1'
#
loop_
_entity.id
_entity.type
_entity.pdbx_description
1 polymer ?
#
loop_
_entity_poly.entity_id
_entity_poly.type
_entity_poly.pdbx_seq_one_letter_code
_entity_poly.pdbx_strand_id
1 'polypeptide(L)'
;MKLLTAPWIRRATAANVFAIAAAVFAADKIVEISINQPKDLFPESITSLKDGTIILGSVPGGIYKIKPGETEAKMFIAREGNGFTTVLGVLADEKAKTLWVCNTGPGELKAFDLTTGKAKGSYAMPTGAVCNDIAVADNGTAYASDTAGAKLFMLKKGATALVEAAADPLLAGVDGLAFGDKNTLYVNSVTANKLIKLDLGPDGKSTKVTDLKLSGPLGAPDGMRAIGKHKFLEAENGNAARAGGRLTLVTVDPKTNTATIQTLKDGMQATPATTATKGMAWVVEGKQDYRTGKNKGQDPTPFKLYAVKIP
;
A
#
# COMPACT_ATOMS: atom_id res chain seq x y z
N MET A 1 80.75 -34.99 -40.15
CA MET A 1 80.39 -34.05 -39.08
C MET A 1 79.12 -33.36 -39.50
N LYS A 2 77.95 -33.85 -39.03
CA LYS A 2 76.62 -33.32 -39.39
C LYS A 2 76.02 -32.60 -38.16
N LEU A 3 75.76 -31.30 -38.29
CA LEU A 3 75.08 -30.49 -37.32
C LEU A 3 73.60 -30.74 -37.45
N LEU A 4 72.93 -31.13 -36.35
CA LEU A 4 71.51 -31.27 -36.22
C LEU A 4 70.89 -29.95 -35.68
N THR A 5 70.01 -29.31 -36.45
CA THR A 5 69.26 -28.13 -36.04
C THR A 5 67.93 -28.58 -35.40
N ALA A 6 67.68 -28.15 -34.18
CA ALA A 6 66.42 -28.42 -33.48
C ALA A 6 65.32 -27.40 -33.90
N PRO A 7 64.04 -27.80 -34.00
CA PRO A 7 62.92 -26.86 -34.32
C PRO A 7 62.44 -26.15 -33.10
N TRP A 8 62.20 -24.85 -33.24
CA TRP A 8 61.54 -23.97 -32.24
C TRP A 8 60.07 -24.20 -32.22
N ILE A 9 59.53 -24.66 -31.06
CA ILE A 9 58.08 -24.74 -30.79
C ILE A 9 57.63 -23.37 -30.30
N ARG A 10 56.83 -22.69 -31.14
CA ARG A 10 56.08 -21.48 -30.72
C ARG A 10 54.91 -21.93 -29.89
N ARG A 11 54.88 -21.57 -28.59
CA ARG A 11 53.69 -21.66 -27.75
C ARG A 11 52.78 -20.49 -28.08
N ALA A 12 51.59 -20.78 -28.64
CA ALA A 12 50.48 -19.80 -28.74
C ALA A 12 49.81 -19.70 -27.39
N THR A 13 49.90 -18.53 -26.74
CA THR A 13 49.10 -18.17 -25.57
C THR A 13 47.74 -17.73 -26.06
N ALA A 14 46.73 -18.55 -25.79
CA ALA A 14 45.35 -18.17 -25.98
C ALA A 14 44.94 -17.19 -24.87
N ALA A 15 44.75 -15.93 -25.22
CA ALA A 15 44.12 -14.94 -24.34
C ALA A 15 42.63 -15.18 -24.31
N ASN A 16 42.13 -15.68 -23.20
CA ASN A 16 40.68 -15.74 -22.91
C ASN A 16 40.19 -14.34 -22.65
N VAL A 17 39.54 -13.73 -23.64
CA VAL A 17 38.76 -12.51 -23.47
C VAL A 17 37.41 -12.91 -22.86
N PHE A 18 37.26 -12.73 -21.54
CA PHE A 18 35.94 -12.76 -20.90
C PHE A 18 35.18 -11.52 -21.33
N ALA A 19 34.25 -11.68 -22.26
CA ALA A 19 33.25 -10.68 -22.56
C ALA A 19 32.25 -10.65 -21.37
N ILE A 20 32.37 -9.67 -20.48
CA ILE A 20 31.37 -9.36 -19.49
C ILE A 20 30.19 -8.73 -20.27
N ALA A 21 29.17 -9.52 -20.55
CA ALA A 21 27.90 -8.99 -21.01
C ALA A 21 27.30 -8.18 -19.86
N ALA A 22 27.45 -6.87 -19.91
CA ALA A 22 26.68 -5.96 -19.09
C ALA A 22 25.21 -6.11 -19.54
N ALA A 23 24.40 -6.79 -18.74
CA ALA A 23 22.97 -6.78 -18.90
C ALA A 23 22.51 -5.32 -18.67
N VAL A 24 22.27 -4.62 -19.76
CA VAL A 24 21.56 -3.33 -19.73
C VAL A 24 20.14 -3.67 -19.33
N PHE A 25 19.82 -3.57 -18.05
CA PHE A 25 18.45 -3.52 -17.60
C PHE A 25 17.84 -2.26 -18.25
N ALA A 26 16.96 -2.46 -19.23
CA ALA A 26 16.11 -1.39 -19.73
C ALA A 26 15.40 -0.82 -18.50
N ALA A 27 15.64 0.45 -18.18
CA ALA A 27 14.95 1.13 -17.08
C ALA A 27 13.45 0.98 -17.35
N ASP A 28 12.75 0.19 -16.52
CA ASP A 28 11.32 -0.02 -16.66
C ASP A 28 10.65 1.37 -16.64
N LYS A 29 9.86 1.65 -17.67
CA LYS A 29 9.26 2.96 -17.88
C LYS A 29 8.32 3.28 -16.74
N ILE A 30 8.72 4.18 -15.84
CA ILE A 30 7.85 4.73 -14.80
C ILE A 30 6.77 5.56 -15.52
N VAL A 31 5.50 5.25 -15.28
CA VAL A 31 4.39 6.06 -15.77
C VAL A 31 4.00 7.03 -14.66
N GLU A 32 3.93 8.32 -15.00
CA GLU A 32 3.48 9.37 -14.10
C GLU A 32 2.16 9.95 -14.60
N ILE A 33 1.17 10.07 -13.72
CA ILE A 33 -0.07 10.79 -13.96
C ILE A 33 -0.07 12.02 -13.06
N SER A 34 -0.20 13.21 -13.66
CA SER A 34 -0.34 14.48 -12.96
C SER A 34 -1.81 14.88 -12.91
N ILE A 35 -2.38 14.95 -11.70
CA ILE A 35 -3.77 15.30 -11.45
C ILE A 35 -3.82 16.76 -11.03
N ASN A 36 -4.38 17.63 -11.89
CA ASN A 36 -4.49 19.06 -11.66
C ASN A 36 -5.84 19.47 -11.04
N GLN A 37 -6.83 18.59 -11.05
CA GLN A 37 -8.16 18.85 -10.53
C GLN A 37 -8.75 17.60 -9.87
N PRO A 38 -9.52 17.76 -8.78
CA PRO A 38 -9.74 19.02 -8.07
C PRO A 38 -8.52 19.46 -7.24
N LYS A 39 -8.39 20.76 -6.97
CA LYS A 39 -7.26 21.32 -6.19
C LYS A 39 -7.26 20.92 -4.72
N ASP A 40 -8.38 20.50 -4.19
CA ASP A 40 -8.57 20.00 -2.84
C ASP A 40 -8.63 18.47 -2.74
N LEU A 41 -8.07 17.77 -3.71
CA LEU A 41 -8.10 16.30 -3.75
C LEU A 41 -7.42 15.67 -2.53
N PHE A 42 -6.22 16.09 -2.17
CA PHE A 42 -5.43 15.54 -1.05
C PHE A 42 -5.64 14.04 -0.85
N PRO A 43 -5.18 13.21 -1.80
CA PRO A 43 -5.42 11.78 -1.73
C PRO A 43 -4.66 11.17 -0.56
N GLU A 44 -5.34 10.32 0.19
CA GLU A 44 -4.76 9.60 1.33
C GLU A 44 -4.79 8.09 1.11
N SER A 45 -5.74 7.61 0.34
CA SER A 45 -5.85 6.20 0.04
C SER A 45 -6.11 5.96 -1.44
N ILE A 46 -5.65 4.79 -1.90
CA ILE A 46 -5.80 4.36 -3.28
C ILE A 46 -6.17 2.87 -3.33
N THR A 47 -7.10 2.53 -4.19
CA THR A 47 -7.38 1.15 -4.59
C THR A 47 -7.60 1.08 -6.09
N SER A 48 -7.61 -0.11 -6.66
CA SER A 48 -7.77 -0.30 -8.10
C SER A 48 -8.70 -1.43 -8.45
N LEU A 49 -9.28 -1.37 -9.64
CA LEU A 49 -10.07 -2.43 -10.23
C LEU A 49 -9.24 -3.22 -11.26
N LYS A 50 -9.68 -4.43 -11.58
CA LYS A 50 -9.05 -5.29 -12.58
C LYS A 50 -9.02 -4.68 -13.99
N ASP A 51 -9.97 -3.80 -14.30
CA ASP A 51 -9.99 -3.06 -15.58
C ASP A 51 -8.91 -1.98 -15.67
N GLY A 52 -8.27 -1.64 -14.55
CA GLY A 52 -7.24 -0.61 -14.43
C GLY A 52 -7.77 0.73 -13.92
N THR A 53 -9.05 0.83 -13.58
CA THR A 53 -9.60 2.01 -12.91
C THR A 53 -8.95 2.18 -11.54
N ILE A 54 -8.49 3.38 -11.23
CA ILE A 54 -7.97 3.79 -9.93
C ILE A 54 -9.08 4.51 -9.16
N ILE A 55 -9.19 4.20 -7.87
CA ILE A 55 -10.12 4.87 -6.94
C ILE A 55 -9.31 5.50 -5.84
N LEU A 56 -9.55 6.78 -5.58
CA LEU A 56 -8.86 7.59 -4.59
C LEU A 56 -9.82 8.00 -3.47
N GLY A 57 -9.38 7.86 -2.22
CA GLY A 57 -9.99 8.49 -1.05
C GLY A 57 -9.35 9.84 -0.78
N SER A 58 -10.16 10.86 -0.50
CA SER A 58 -9.73 12.23 -0.27
C SER A 58 -9.83 12.59 1.20
N VAL A 59 -8.77 13.15 1.80
CA VAL A 59 -8.82 13.58 3.21
C VAL A 59 -9.94 14.58 3.51
N PRO A 60 -10.21 15.60 2.68
CA PRO A 60 -11.37 16.47 2.86
C PRO A 60 -12.74 15.76 2.78
N GLY A 61 -12.73 14.48 2.40
CA GLY A 61 -13.94 13.69 2.12
C GLY A 61 -14.21 13.58 0.61
N GLY A 62 -14.95 12.52 0.25
CA GLY A 62 -15.23 12.20 -1.14
C GLY A 62 -14.33 11.12 -1.73
N ILE A 63 -14.87 10.45 -2.72
CA ILE A 63 -14.19 9.36 -3.45
C ILE A 63 -14.15 9.72 -4.92
N TYR A 64 -13.00 9.53 -5.54
CA TYR A 64 -12.75 9.88 -6.94
C TYR A 64 -12.35 8.65 -7.74
N LYS A 65 -12.58 8.69 -9.05
CA LYS A 65 -12.15 7.65 -10.01
C LYS A 65 -11.31 8.26 -11.13
N ILE A 66 -10.30 7.53 -11.54
CA ILE A 66 -9.50 7.77 -12.75
C ILE A 66 -9.59 6.50 -13.59
N LYS A 67 -10.18 6.60 -14.79
CA LYS A 67 -10.25 5.47 -15.72
C LYS A 67 -8.92 5.29 -16.47
N PRO A 68 -8.66 4.10 -17.02
CA PRO A 68 -7.49 3.89 -17.86
C PRO A 68 -7.38 4.93 -18.97
N GLY A 69 -6.22 5.59 -19.06
CA GLY A 69 -5.95 6.65 -20.05
C GLY A 69 -6.44 8.06 -19.66
N GLU A 70 -7.20 8.20 -18.57
CA GLU A 70 -7.56 9.53 -18.04
C GLU A 70 -6.44 10.06 -17.10
N THR A 71 -6.37 11.40 -16.99
CA THR A 71 -5.46 12.11 -16.09
C THR A 71 -6.22 12.98 -15.07
N GLU A 72 -7.54 12.99 -15.15
CA GLU A 72 -8.41 13.74 -14.24
C GLU A 72 -9.08 12.80 -13.24
N ALA A 73 -9.12 13.20 -11.97
CA ALA A 73 -9.86 12.54 -10.92
C ALA A 73 -11.32 13.03 -10.90
N LYS A 74 -12.25 12.18 -11.33
CA LYS A 74 -13.68 12.51 -11.37
C LYS A 74 -14.38 12.06 -10.10
N MET A 75 -15.21 12.91 -9.51
CA MET A 75 -16.01 12.59 -8.34
C MET A 75 -16.90 11.37 -8.61
N PHE A 76 -16.80 10.38 -7.71
CA PHE A 76 -17.60 9.16 -7.76
C PHE A 76 -18.62 9.11 -6.61
N ILE A 77 -18.19 9.43 -5.38
CA ILE A 77 -19.08 9.55 -4.23
C ILE A 77 -18.77 10.88 -3.56
N ALA A 78 -19.76 11.78 -3.56
CA ALA A 78 -19.62 13.10 -2.99
C ALA A 78 -19.55 13.04 -1.46
N ARG A 79 -18.91 14.03 -0.85
CA ARG A 79 -18.88 14.22 0.60
C ARG A 79 -20.28 14.49 1.16
N GLU A 80 -20.99 15.38 0.48
CA GLU A 80 -22.34 15.80 0.84
C GLU A 80 -23.32 14.63 0.68
N GLY A 81 -24.17 14.44 1.69
CA GLY A 81 -25.16 13.36 1.71
C GLY A 81 -24.63 11.98 2.08
N ASN A 82 -23.31 11.80 2.18
CA ASN A 82 -22.67 10.52 2.54
C ASN A 82 -22.01 10.52 3.93
N GLY A 83 -22.05 11.67 4.63
CA GLY A 83 -21.53 11.82 5.99
C GLY A 83 -20.01 11.70 6.10
N PHE A 84 -19.28 11.90 5.01
CA PHE A 84 -17.83 11.90 5.05
C PHE A 84 -17.30 13.16 5.75
N THR A 85 -16.34 12.97 6.66
CA THR A 85 -15.57 14.04 7.27
C THR A 85 -14.11 13.96 6.88
N THR A 86 -13.52 12.77 6.96
CA THR A 86 -12.13 12.49 6.60
C THR A 86 -12.07 11.05 6.10
N VAL A 87 -11.62 10.84 4.87
CA VAL A 87 -11.42 9.51 4.32
C VAL A 87 -9.94 9.19 4.36
N LEU A 88 -9.55 8.16 5.14
CA LEU A 88 -8.18 7.65 5.18
C LEU A 88 -8.03 6.37 4.35
N GLY A 89 -8.86 5.35 4.55
CA GLY A 89 -8.78 4.08 3.84
C GLY A 89 -9.85 3.89 2.78
N VAL A 90 -9.48 3.35 1.62
CA VAL A 90 -10.43 2.83 0.62
C VAL A 90 -9.96 1.47 0.10
N LEU A 91 -10.90 0.51 -0.03
CA LEU A 91 -10.61 -0.81 -0.60
C LEU A 91 -11.77 -1.29 -1.49
N ALA A 92 -11.46 -1.59 -2.75
CA ALA A 92 -12.41 -2.19 -3.68
C ALA A 92 -12.44 -3.72 -3.50
N ASP A 93 -13.58 -4.25 -3.09
CA ASP A 93 -13.88 -5.68 -3.11
C ASP A 93 -14.76 -5.97 -4.34
N GLU A 94 -14.13 -6.28 -5.47
CA GLU A 94 -14.84 -6.58 -6.71
C GLU A 94 -15.70 -7.84 -6.59
N LYS A 95 -15.31 -8.83 -5.77
CA LYS A 95 -16.06 -10.07 -5.57
C LYS A 95 -17.41 -9.81 -4.90
N ALA A 96 -17.45 -8.92 -3.90
CA ALA A 96 -18.66 -8.51 -3.21
C ALA A 96 -19.33 -7.28 -3.85
N LYS A 97 -18.73 -6.70 -4.91
CA LYS A 97 -19.16 -5.42 -5.50
C LYS A 97 -19.31 -4.33 -4.44
N THR A 98 -18.32 -4.23 -3.56
CA THR A 98 -18.35 -3.30 -2.42
C THR A 98 -17.08 -2.46 -2.41
N LEU A 99 -17.24 -1.15 -2.27
CA LEU A 99 -16.17 -0.23 -1.91
C LEU A 99 -16.26 0.00 -0.40
N TRP A 100 -15.25 -0.45 0.32
CA TRP A 100 -15.07 -0.19 1.74
C TRP A 100 -14.35 1.13 1.93
N VAL A 101 -14.75 1.91 2.94
CA VAL A 101 -14.21 3.24 3.22
C VAL A 101 -14.06 3.45 4.71
N CYS A 102 -12.88 3.82 5.19
CA CYS A 102 -12.65 4.35 6.52
C CYS A 102 -13.00 5.84 6.57
N ASN A 103 -14.08 6.18 7.27
CA ASN A 103 -14.50 7.55 7.57
C ASN A 103 -14.07 7.91 8.98
N THR A 104 -12.91 8.54 9.07
CA THR A 104 -12.13 8.63 10.32
C THR A 104 -12.73 9.57 11.35
N GLY A 105 -13.32 10.71 10.96
CA GLY A 105 -13.84 11.70 11.91
C GLY A 105 -14.84 11.11 12.91
N PRO A 106 -15.91 10.42 12.47
CA PRO A 106 -16.83 9.72 13.37
C PRO A 106 -16.32 8.33 13.80
N GLY A 107 -15.23 7.81 13.23
CA GLY A 107 -14.75 6.44 13.50
C GLY A 107 -15.71 5.39 12.92
N GLU A 108 -15.85 5.34 11.60
CA GLU A 108 -16.79 4.44 10.91
C GLU A 108 -16.12 3.67 9.79
N LEU A 109 -16.43 2.38 9.68
CA LEU A 109 -16.25 1.62 8.45
C LEU A 109 -17.53 1.70 7.61
N LYS A 110 -17.44 2.28 6.42
CA LYS A 110 -18.57 2.41 5.48
C LYS A 110 -18.46 1.45 4.31
N ALA A 111 -19.61 1.02 3.79
CA ALA A 111 -19.70 0.19 2.59
C ALA A 111 -20.56 0.90 1.55
N PHE A 112 -20.09 0.91 0.30
CA PHE A 112 -20.81 1.45 -0.85
C PHE A 112 -20.85 0.41 -1.99
N ASP A 113 -21.85 0.52 -2.84
CA ASP A 113 -21.86 -0.24 -4.08
C ASP A 113 -20.73 0.25 -5.01
N LEU A 114 -19.87 -0.66 -5.43
CA LEU A 114 -18.65 -0.35 -6.19
C LEU A 114 -18.94 0.24 -7.59
N THR A 115 -20.13 -0.06 -8.13
CA THR A 115 -20.55 0.40 -9.47
C THR A 115 -21.26 1.74 -9.41
N THR A 116 -22.24 1.85 -8.49
CA THR A 116 -23.16 3.00 -8.44
C THR A 116 -22.79 4.05 -7.40
N GLY A 117 -21.92 3.73 -6.44
CA GLY A 117 -21.59 4.60 -5.31
C GLY A 117 -22.69 4.72 -4.26
N LYS A 118 -23.79 3.96 -4.37
CA LYS A 118 -24.86 3.98 -3.37
C LYS A 118 -24.41 3.37 -2.05
N ALA A 119 -24.78 3.98 -0.93
CA ALA A 119 -24.47 3.47 0.40
C ALA A 119 -25.11 2.09 0.62
N LYS A 120 -24.34 1.15 1.20
CA LYS A 120 -24.77 -0.20 1.59
C LYS A 120 -24.82 -0.37 3.11
N GLY A 121 -23.99 0.38 3.86
CA GLY A 121 -23.95 0.31 5.32
C GLY A 121 -22.93 1.28 5.90
N SER A 122 -23.09 1.54 7.21
CA SER A 122 -22.13 2.25 8.05
C SER A 122 -22.05 1.53 9.39
N TYR A 123 -20.83 1.29 9.87
CA TYR A 123 -20.55 0.47 11.04
C TYR A 123 -19.61 1.25 11.96
N ALA A 124 -20.16 1.70 13.09
CA ALA A 124 -19.41 2.51 14.06
C ALA A 124 -18.34 1.70 14.77
N MET A 125 -17.15 2.28 14.90
CA MET A 125 -16.12 1.89 15.84
C MET A 125 -16.36 2.50 17.22
N PRO A 126 -15.66 2.06 18.27
CA PRO A 126 -15.71 2.74 19.57
C PRO A 126 -15.33 4.22 19.47
N THR A 127 -15.91 5.02 20.37
CA THR A 127 -15.62 6.47 20.43
C THR A 127 -14.11 6.73 20.54
N GLY A 128 -13.60 7.62 19.71
CA GLY A 128 -12.18 7.98 19.67
C GLY A 128 -11.32 7.08 18.78
N ALA A 129 -11.90 6.03 18.18
CA ALA A 129 -11.19 5.20 17.22
C ALA A 129 -10.86 5.98 15.93
N VAL A 130 -9.70 5.69 15.37
CA VAL A 130 -9.23 6.23 14.08
C VAL A 130 -9.25 5.12 13.04
N CYS A 131 -10.40 4.97 12.33
CA CYS A 131 -10.49 4.04 11.20
C CYS A 131 -9.49 4.50 10.12
N ASN A 132 -8.50 3.65 9.79
CA ASN A 132 -7.44 4.06 8.87
C ASN A 132 -7.44 3.22 7.59
N ASP A 133 -7.00 1.96 7.62
CA ASP A 133 -6.96 1.13 6.40
C ASP A 133 -7.81 -0.14 6.53
N ILE A 134 -7.96 -0.89 5.43
CA ILE A 134 -8.93 -1.97 5.31
C ILE A 134 -8.32 -3.16 4.58
N ALA A 135 -8.61 -4.38 5.07
CA ALA A 135 -8.40 -5.63 4.33
C ALA A 135 -9.66 -6.50 4.37
N VAL A 136 -9.88 -7.29 3.32
CA VAL A 136 -11.01 -8.22 3.26
C VAL A 136 -10.49 -9.64 3.09
N ALA A 137 -10.94 -10.53 3.99
CA ALA A 137 -10.65 -11.96 3.93
C ALA A 137 -11.45 -12.66 2.82
N ASP A 138 -11.00 -13.81 2.37
CA ASP A 138 -11.67 -14.61 1.33
C ASP A 138 -13.12 -14.98 1.65
N ASN A 139 -13.47 -15.09 2.92
CA ASN A 139 -14.82 -15.36 3.42
C ASN A 139 -15.73 -14.13 3.45
N GLY A 140 -15.19 -12.95 3.06
CA GLY A 140 -15.90 -11.67 3.01
C GLY A 140 -15.96 -10.92 4.35
N THR A 141 -15.17 -11.32 5.37
CA THR A 141 -14.97 -10.54 6.59
C THR A 141 -14.08 -9.35 6.28
N ALA A 142 -14.55 -8.13 6.56
CA ALA A 142 -13.75 -6.92 6.45
C ALA A 142 -13.04 -6.63 7.77
N TYR A 143 -11.76 -6.25 7.70
CA TYR A 143 -10.95 -5.81 8.84
C TYR A 143 -10.58 -4.35 8.64
N ALA A 144 -10.60 -3.59 9.73
CA ALA A 144 -10.19 -2.18 9.73
C ALA A 144 -9.21 -1.92 10.88
N SER A 145 -8.16 -1.14 10.61
CA SER A 145 -7.23 -0.68 11.62
C SER A 145 -7.79 0.50 12.42
N ASP A 146 -7.49 0.52 13.71
CA ASP A 146 -7.70 1.64 14.62
C ASP A 146 -6.34 2.15 15.10
N THR A 147 -5.81 3.14 14.40
CA THR A 147 -4.48 3.69 14.65
C THR A 147 -4.34 4.26 16.05
N ALA A 148 -5.39 4.91 16.58
CA ALA A 148 -5.37 5.52 17.92
C ALA A 148 -5.48 4.48 19.04
N GLY A 149 -6.31 3.44 18.82
CA GLY A 149 -6.61 2.43 19.83
C GLY A 149 -5.63 1.27 19.89
N ALA A 150 -4.66 1.18 18.96
CA ALA A 150 -3.77 0.02 18.82
C ALA A 150 -4.56 -1.29 18.66
N LYS A 151 -5.57 -1.27 17.79
CA LYS A 151 -6.54 -2.36 17.62
C LYS A 151 -6.85 -2.63 16.17
N LEU A 152 -7.39 -3.82 15.93
CA LEU A 152 -8.11 -4.15 14.70
C LEU A 152 -9.56 -4.49 15.03
N PHE A 153 -10.47 -4.03 14.20
CA PHE A 153 -11.87 -4.41 14.24
C PHE A 153 -12.22 -5.23 13.00
N MET A 154 -13.20 -6.13 13.13
CA MET A 154 -13.69 -6.91 12.00
C MET A 154 -15.21 -6.87 11.90
N LEU A 155 -15.72 -6.82 10.67
CA LEU A 155 -17.11 -7.01 10.31
C LEU A 155 -17.27 -8.34 9.58
N LYS A 156 -17.85 -9.33 10.22
CA LYS A 156 -18.16 -10.60 9.55
C LYS A 156 -19.21 -10.38 8.46
N LYS A 157 -19.11 -11.13 7.38
CA LYS A 157 -20.11 -11.07 6.30
C LYS A 157 -21.52 -11.24 6.84
N GLY A 158 -22.39 -10.26 6.56
CA GLY A 158 -23.78 -10.24 7.04
C GLY A 158 -23.97 -9.73 8.47
N ALA A 159 -22.90 -9.41 9.20
CA ALA A 159 -23.01 -8.79 10.51
C ALA A 159 -23.44 -7.32 10.41
N THR A 160 -24.04 -6.81 11.48
CA THR A 160 -24.51 -5.43 11.60
C THR A 160 -23.65 -4.56 12.49
N ALA A 161 -22.63 -5.14 13.15
CA ALA A 161 -21.72 -4.43 14.03
C ALA A 161 -20.29 -4.98 13.91
N LEU A 162 -19.31 -4.09 14.09
CA LEU A 162 -17.92 -4.41 14.23
C LEU A 162 -17.64 -5.10 15.59
N VAL A 163 -16.70 -6.03 15.60
CA VAL A 163 -16.17 -6.64 16.82
C VAL A 163 -14.65 -6.51 16.82
N GLU A 164 -14.05 -6.43 18.00
CA GLU A 164 -12.60 -6.42 18.14
C GLU A 164 -12.00 -7.73 17.64
N ALA A 165 -11.04 -7.63 16.73
CA ALA A 165 -10.31 -8.75 16.14
C ALA A 165 -8.92 -8.93 16.78
N ALA A 166 -8.29 -7.84 17.19
CA ALA A 166 -6.99 -7.83 17.87
C ALA A 166 -6.83 -6.58 18.71
N ALA A 167 -6.15 -6.72 19.86
CA ALA A 167 -5.63 -5.63 20.68
C ALA A 167 -4.29 -6.07 21.25
N ASP A 168 -3.22 -5.32 20.95
CA ASP A 168 -1.86 -5.65 21.40
C ASP A 168 -1.01 -4.37 21.40
N PRO A 169 -0.11 -4.14 22.37
CA PRO A 169 0.79 -2.99 22.36
C PRO A 169 1.66 -2.87 21.11
N LEU A 170 1.98 -3.97 20.44
CA LEU A 170 2.70 -3.96 19.16
C LEU A 170 1.92 -3.27 18.04
N LEU A 171 0.59 -3.16 18.16
CA LEU A 171 -0.28 -2.50 17.19
C LEU A 171 -0.34 -0.97 17.38
N ALA A 172 0.45 -0.39 18.30
CA ALA A 172 0.50 1.05 18.46
C ALA A 172 0.87 1.74 17.13
N GLY A 173 0.03 2.67 16.66
CA GLY A 173 0.20 3.30 15.35
C GLY A 173 -0.09 2.38 14.16
N VAL A 174 -0.90 1.32 14.36
CA VAL A 174 -1.30 0.43 13.26
C VAL A 174 -1.99 1.20 12.14
N ASP A 175 -1.61 0.90 10.90
CA ASP A 175 -2.06 1.61 9.70
C ASP A 175 -2.47 0.63 8.62
N GLY A 176 -1.63 0.43 7.59
CA GLY A 176 -1.88 -0.48 6.48
C GLY A 176 -2.01 -1.94 6.91
N LEU A 177 -2.92 -2.67 6.26
CA LEU A 177 -3.13 -4.08 6.53
C LEU A 177 -3.42 -4.89 5.27
N ALA A 178 -2.92 -6.13 5.21
CA ALA A 178 -3.13 -7.01 4.08
C ALA A 178 -3.01 -8.50 4.47
N PHE A 179 -3.81 -9.34 3.83
CA PHE A 179 -3.72 -10.79 4.02
C PHE A 179 -2.52 -11.40 3.29
N GLY A 180 -1.73 -12.22 3.97
CA GLY A 180 -0.70 -13.06 3.37
C GLY A 180 -1.24 -14.39 2.89
N ASP A 181 -2.15 -14.95 3.67
CA ASP A 181 -3.00 -16.09 3.35
C ASP A 181 -4.29 -16.03 4.18
N LYS A 182 -5.13 -17.09 4.11
CA LYS A 182 -6.45 -17.09 4.77
C LYS A 182 -6.43 -16.92 6.29
N ASN A 183 -5.31 -17.25 6.95
CA ASN A 183 -5.18 -17.27 8.40
C ASN A 183 -4.09 -16.30 8.91
N THR A 184 -3.45 -15.55 8.03
CA THR A 184 -2.36 -14.66 8.40
C THR A 184 -2.61 -13.26 7.85
N LEU A 185 -2.80 -12.32 8.76
CA LEU A 185 -2.91 -10.90 8.46
C LEU A 185 -1.60 -10.21 8.81
N TYR A 186 -1.12 -9.35 7.95
CA TYR A 186 0.02 -8.48 8.22
C TYR A 186 -0.46 -7.05 8.35
N VAL A 187 0.16 -6.33 9.27
CA VAL A 187 -0.10 -4.91 9.48
C VAL A 187 1.23 -4.18 9.65
N ASN A 188 1.27 -2.92 9.28
CA ASN A 188 2.40 -2.07 9.62
C ASN A 188 2.07 -1.14 10.79
N SER A 189 3.08 -0.48 11.33
CA SER A 189 2.95 0.60 12.30
C SER A 189 3.69 1.83 11.78
N VAL A 190 2.94 2.88 11.47
CA VAL A 190 3.48 4.14 10.94
C VAL A 190 4.39 4.84 11.96
N THR A 191 4.11 4.71 13.25
CA THR A 191 4.89 5.34 14.32
C THR A 191 6.10 4.53 14.75
N ALA A 192 5.99 3.18 14.81
CA ALA A 192 7.07 2.31 15.23
C ALA A 192 7.97 1.84 14.07
N ASN A 193 7.59 2.08 12.80
CA ASN A 193 8.30 1.63 11.59
C ASN A 193 8.46 0.10 11.55
N LYS A 194 7.40 -0.62 11.91
CA LYS A 194 7.39 -2.07 12.03
C LYS A 194 6.45 -2.72 11.03
N LEU A 195 6.72 -3.99 10.74
CA LEU A 195 5.78 -4.91 10.11
C LEU A 195 5.46 -6.04 11.09
N ILE A 196 4.19 -6.30 11.31
CA ILE A 196 3.67 -7.16 12.36
C ILE A 196 2.80 -8.23 11.71
N LYS A 197 2.98 -9.49 12.14
CA LYS A 197 2.18 -10.63 11.70
C LYS A 197 1.15 -10.96 12.78
N LEU A 198 -0.10 -11.18 12.38
CA LEU A 198 -1.17 -11.71 13.21
C LEU A 198 -1.58 -13.07 12.68
N ASP A 199 -1.48 -14.11 13.52
CA ASP A 199 -2.05 -15.42 13.25
C ASP A 199 -3.51 -15.41 13.70
N LEU A 200 -4.44 -15.76 12.80
CA LEU A 200 -5.88 -15.68 13.05
C LEU A 200 -6.47 -17.06 13.36
N GLY A 201 -7.30 -17.10 14.38
CA GLY A 201 -8.11 -18.26 14.73
C GLY A 201 -9.31 -18.48 13.79
N PRO A 202 -10.04 -19.58 13.98
CA PRO A 202 -11.23 -19.91 13.16
C PRO A 202 -12.35 -18.87 13.25
N ASP A 203 -12.42 -18.12 14.34
CA ASP A 203 -13.39 -17.05 14.56
C ASP A 203 -12.98 -15.71 13.90
N GLY A 204 -11.76 -15.65 13.33
CA GLY A 204 -11.19 -14.47 12.70
C GLY A 204 -10.46 -13.53 13.66
N LYS A 205 -10.41 -13.85 14.96
CA LYS A 205 -9.62 -13.08 15.93
C LYS A 205 -8.17 -13.50 15.94
N SER A 206 -7.30 -12.54 16.29
CA SER A 206 -5.87 -12.80 16.45
C SER A 206 -5.64 -13.75 17.64
N THR A 207 -4.86 -14.80 17.42
CA THR A 207 -4.38 -15.74 18.43
C THR A 207 -2.93 -15.46 18.81
N LYS A 208 -2.20 -14.76 17.96
CA LYS A 208 -0.79 -14.41 18.17
C LYS A 208 -0.43 -13.17 17.37
N VAL A 209 0.31 -12.26 17.99
CA VAL A 209 0.90 -11.08 17.38
C VAL A 209 2.43 -11.22 17.39
N THR A 210 3.10 -10.96 16.29
CA THR A 210 4.54 -11.18 16.14
C THR A 210 5.18 -10.01 15.39
N ASP A 211 6.18 -9.36 15.99
CA ASP A 211 7.04 -8.38 15.33
C ASP A 211 7.99 -9.09 14.35
N LEU A 212 8.07 -8.66 13.10
CA LEU A 212 8.91 -9.27 12.08
C LEU A 212 10.30 -8.65 12.06
N LYS A 213 11.31 -9.49 11.84
CA LYS A 213 12.68 -9.02 11.60
C LYS A 213 12.81 -8.58 10.14
N LEU A 214 13.08 -7.30 9.92
CA LEU A 214 13.21 -6.70 8.59
C LEU A 214 14.67 -6.73 8.11
N SER A 215 14.89 -6.92 6.81
CA SER A 215 16.23 -6.85 6.19
C SER A 215 16.75 -5.41 6.07
N GLY A 216 15.90 -4.42 6.25
CA GLY A 216 16.22 -2.99 6.23
C GLY A 216 15.10 -2.16 6.87
N PRO A 217 15.34 -0.88 7.16
CA PRO A 217 14.36 -0.04 7.85
C PRO A 217 13.19 0.35 6.95
N LEU A 218 12.00 0.43 7.53
CA LEU A 218 10.85 1.15 6.99
C LEU A 218 10.90 2.62 7.47
N GLY A 219 10.25 3.52 6.71
CA GLY A 219 10.18 4.94 7.06
C GLY A 219 8.77 5.47 7.05
N ALA A 220 8.10 5.47 8.19
CA ALA A 220 6.67 5.77 8.34
C ALA A 220 5.82 5.00 7.30
N PRO A 221 5.81 3.64 7.39
CA PRO A 221 4.99 2.81 6.52
C PRO A 221 3.52 3.13 6.74
N ASP A 222 2.77 3.22 5.65
CA ASP A 222 1.38 3.67 5.62
C ASP A 222 0.52 2.63 4.87
N GLY A 223 -0.15 2.95 3.78
CA GLY A 223 -0.99 2.01 3.08
C GLY A 223 -0.24 0.79 2.52
N MET A 224 -0.76 -0.41 2.77
CA MET A 224 -0.20 -1.69 2.35
C MET A 224 -1.20 -2.50 1.53
N ARG A 225 -0.73 -3.18 0.45
CA ARG A 225 -1.59 -4.04 -0.38
C ARG A 225 -0.89 -5.35 -0.75
N ALA A 226 -1.62 -6.46 -0.63
CA ALA A 226 -1.14 -7.77 -1.07
C ALA A 226 -1.09 -7.84 -2.61
N ILE A 227 0.03 -8.38 -3.13
CA ILE A 227 0.22 -8.67 -4.56
C ILE A 227 0.50 -10.16 -4.82
N GLY A 228 0.47 -10.94 -3.78
CA GLY A 228 0.68 -12.38 -3.81
C GLY A 228 0.75 -12.93 -2.39
N LYS A 229 0.91 -14.24 -2.27
CA LYS A 229 1.03 -14.89 -0.97
C LYS A 229 2.28 -14.38 -0.24
N HIS A 230 2.10 -13.74 0.92
CA HIS A 230 3.16 -13.13 1.73
C HIS A 230 4.04 -12.11 0.99
N LYS A 231 3.50 -11.47 -0.08
CA LYS A 231 4.13 -10.38 -0.82
C LYS A 231 3.24 -9.16 -0.83
N PHE A 232 3.81 -8.02 -0.49
CA PHE A 232 3.07 -6.78 -0.30
C PHE A 232 3.77 -5.61 -0.98
N LEU A 233 2.99 -4.68 -1.48
CA LEU A 233 3.43 -3.32 -1.70
C LEU A 233 3.22 -2.53 -0.42
N GLU A 234 4.19 -1.68 -0.09
CA GLU A 234 4.20 -0.80 1.07
C GLU A 234 4.48 0.62 0.60
N ALA A 235 3.60 1.55 0.90
CA ALA A 235 3.83 2.98 0.72
C ALA A 235 4.44 3.53 2.00
N GLU A 236 5.46 4.39 1.89
CA GLU A 236 6.17 4.95 3.02
C GLU A 236 6.27 6.48 2.88
N ASN A 237 5.89 7.22 3.91
CA ASN A 237 5.92 8.67 3.91
C ASN A 237 7.32 9.26 4.10
N GLY A 238 8.26 8.45 4.61
CA GLY A 238 9.57 8.91 5.07
C GLY A 238 9.55 9.37 6.52
N ASN A 239 10.73 9.50 7.10
CA ASN A 239 10.94 9.95 8.48
C ASN A 239 12.24 10.77 8.60
N ALA A 240 12.65 11.11 9.82
CA ALA A 240 13.87 11.88 10.06
C ALA A 240 15.15 11.21 9.52
N ALA A 241 15.19 9.87 9.49
CA ALA A 241 16.35 9.12 8.98
C ALA A 241 16.35 9.03 7.43
N ARG A 242 15.17 9.16 6.79
CA ARG A 242 15.01 9.10 5.34
C ARG A 242 13.85 10.01 4.92
N ALA A 243 14.19 11.13 4.34
CA ALA A 243 13.22 12.08 3.83
C ALA A 243 12.55 11.57 2.54
N GLY A 244 11.29 11.92 2.35
CA GLY A 244 10.51 11.65 1.14
C GLY A 244 9.87 10.27 1.08
N GLY A 245 8.90 10.16 0.18
CA GLY A 245 8.10 8.96 -0.05
C GLY A 245 8.88 7.86 -0.78
N ARG A 246 8.51 6.62 -0.48
CA ARG A 246 9.06 5.42 -1.10
C ARG A 246 7.94 4.40 -1.35
N LEU A 247 8.05 3.68 -2.47
CA LEU A 247 7.30 2.47 -2.73
C LEU A 247 8.21 1.26 -2.56
N THR A 248 7.79 0.33 -1.74
CA THR A 248 8.58 -0.83 -1.33
C THR A 248 7.84 -2.13 -1.64
N LEU A 249 8.57 -3.13 -2.12
CA LEU A 249 8.14 -4.52 -2.18
C LEU A 249 8.63 -5.23 -0.92
N VAL A 250 7.68 -5.78 -0.18
CA VAL A 250 7.93 -6.58 1.02
C VAL A 250 7.65 -8.05 0.72
N THR A 251 8.61 -8.91 1.00
CA THR A 251 8.43 -10.37 0.90
C THR A 251 8.69 -11.00 2.25
N VAL A 252 7.68 -11.67 2.81
CA VAL A 252 7.76 -12.27 4.14
C VAL A 252 7.99 -13.77 4.05
N ASP A 253 8.92 -14.28 4.85
CA ASP A 253 9.00 -15.69 5.20
C ASP A 253 8.25 -15.93 6.53
N PRO A 254 7.04 -16.51 6.49
CA PRO A 254 6.22 -16.71 7.68
C PRO A 254 6.79 -17.76 8.66
N LYS A 255 7.73 -18.61 8.19
CA LYS A 255 8.35 -19.66 9.03
C LYS A 255 9.42 -19.06 9.94
N THR A 256 10.22 -18.14 9.41
CA THR A 256 11.31 -17.48 10.16
C THR A 256 10.88 -16.16 10.78
N ASN A 257 9.69 -15.66 10.46
CA ASN A 257 9.20 -14.32 10.83
C ASN A 257 10.17 -13.21 10.40
N THR A 258 10.68 -13.32 9.18
CA THR A 258 11.56 -12.32 8.56
C THR A 258 10.92 -11.71 7.33
N ALA A 259 11.27 -10.48 7.01
CA ALA A 259 10.81 -9.81 5.79
C ALA A 259 11.97 -9.17 5.03
N THR A 260 12.01 -9.39 3.73
CA THR A 260 12.92 -8.72 2.81
C THR A 260 12.26 -7.45 2.30
N ILE A 261 13.00 -6.34 2.36
CA ILE A 261 12.56 -5.01 1.95
C ILE A 261 13.32 -4.64 0.67
N GLN A 262 12.59 -4.40 -0.42
CA GLN A 262 13.14 -3.99 -1.71
C GLN A 262 12.49 -2.68 -2.17
N THR A 263 13.27 -1.63 -2.33
CA THR A 263 12.77 -0.37 -2.90
C THR A 263 12.45 -0.55 -4.38
N LEU A 264 11.23 -0.18 -4.78
CA LEU A 264 10.79 -0.13 -6.18
C LEU A 264 10.94 1.28 -6.74
N LYS A 265 10.62 2.29 -5.95
CA LYS A 265 10.77 3.71 -6.30
C LYS A 265 10.94 4.54 -5.02
N ASP A 266 11.79 5.55 -5.08
CA ASP A 266 12.01 6.55 -4.04
C ASP A 266 12.02 7.97 -4.60
N GLY A 267 12.37 8.95 -3.78
CA GLY A 267 12.49 10.35 -4.17
C GLY A 267 11.15 11.03 -4.48
N MET A 268 10.04 10.46 -3.99
CA MET A 268 8.70 11.07 -4.06
C MET A 268 8.46 11.99 -2.86
N GLN A 269 7.40 12.78 -2.89
CA GLN A 269 6.85 13.38 -1.68
C GLN A 269 6.23 12.30 -0.79
N ALA A 270 5.73 12.66 0.40
CA ALA A 270 5.06 11.69 1.27
C ALA A 270 3.99 10.91 0.49
N THR A 271 4.07 9.57 0.58
CA THR A 271 3.23 8.65 -0.19
C THR A 271 2.39 7.80 0.77
N PRO A 272 1.11 8.19 1.01
CA PRO A 272 0.28 7.54 2.01
C PRO A 272 -0.23 6.16 1.56
N ALA A 273 -0.36 5.89 0.26
CA ALA A 273 -1.01 4.67 -0.16
C ALA A 273 -0.53 4.11 -1.50
N THR A 274 -0.72 2.81 -1.67
CA THR A 274 -0.37 2.04 -2.86
C THR A 274 -1.47 1.06 -3.25
N THR A 275 -1.48 0.65 -4.51
CA THR A 275 -2.33 -0.42 -5.04
C THR A 275 -1.64 -1.11 -6.22
N ALA A 276 -2.23 -2.21 -6.71
CA ALA A 276 -1.70 -2.93 -7.87
C ALA A 276 -2.80 -3.30 -8.85
N THR A 277 -2.56 -3.04 -10.14
CA THR A 277 -3.41 -3.51 -11.22
C THR A 277 -2.60 -3.68 -12.50
N LYS A 278 -2.96 -4.69 -13.31
CA LYS A 278 -2.32 -4.97 -14.60
C LYS A 278 -0.78 -5.08 -14.55
N GLY A 279 -0.25 -5.72 -13.49
CA GLY A 279 1.19 -5.90 -13.31
C GLY A 279 1.97 -4.64 -12.91
N MET A 280 1.28 -3.55 -12.63
CA MET A 280 1.87 -2.30 -12.17
C MET A 280 1.51 -2.04 -10.70
N ALA A 281 2.48 -1.61 -9.94
CA ALA A 281 2.30 -1.01 -8.62
C ALA A 281 2.07 0.48 -8.79
N TRP A 282 0.99 0.99 -8.21
CA TRP A 282 0.63 2.40 -8.22
C TRP A 282 0.81 2.99 -6.83
N VAL A 283 1.37 4.19 -6.76
CA VAL A 283 1.57 4.93 -5.52
C VAL A 283 1.18 6.39 -5.72
N VAL A 284 0.57 7.00 -4.70
CA VAL A 284 0.06 8.37 -4.76
C VAL A 284 0.82 9.29 -3.80
N GLU A 285 1.07 10.54 -4.20
CA GLU A 285 1.56 11.61 -3.31
C GLU A 285 0.38 12.30 -2.62
N GLY A 286 0.37 12.32 -1.29
CA GLY A 286 -0.74 12.86 -0.47
C GLY A 286 -0.72 14.36 -0.29
N LYS A 287 0.48 14.97 -0.25
CA LYS A 287 0.70 16.43 -0.07
C LYS A 287 -0.01 17.06 1.13
N GLN A 288 -0.11 16.32 2.23
CA GLN A 288 -0.81 16.76 3.44
C GLN A 288 -0.16 18.02 4.07
N ASP A 289 1.12 18.28 3.81
CA ASP A 289 1.84 19.46 4.24
C ASP A 289 1.30 20.78 3.63
N TYR A 290 0.56 20.69 2.51
CA TYR A 290 -0.18 21.82 1.93
C TYR A 290 -1.52 22.10 2.64
N ARG A 291 -2.05 21.12 3.38
CA ARG A 291 -3.27 21.32 4.18
C ARG A 291 -2.96 21.84 5.58
N THR A 292 -2.02 21.24 6.28
CA THR A 292 -1.78 21.48 7.72
C THR A 292 -0.33 21.76 8.05
N GLY A 293 0.60 21.58 7.11
CA GLY A 293 2.04 21.70 7.31
C GLY A 293 2.65 23.01 6.82
N LYS A 294 3.94 22.94 6.49
CA LYS A 294 4.78 24.09 6.11
C LYS A 294 4.33 24.82 4.83
N ASN A 295 3.64 24.13 3.94
CA ASN A 295 3.17 24.66 2.66
C ASN A 295 1.68 25.06 2.69
N LYS A 296 1.06 25.14 3.89
CA LYS A 296 -0.37 25.47 4.04
C LYS A 296 -0.73 26.75 3.28
N GLY A 297 -1.80 26.64 2.48
CA GLY A 297 -2.36 27.76 1.70
C GLY A 297 -1.68 27.98 0.33
N GLN A 298 -0.64 27.21 0.00
CA GLN A 298 -0.08 27.20 -1.36
C GLN A 298 -0.88 26.21 -2.25
N ASP A 299 -0.76 26.36 -3.58
CA ASP A 299 -1.38 25.42 -4.53
C ASP A 299 -0.69 24.05 -4.46
N PRO A 300 -1.40 22.97 -4.12
CA PRO A 300 -0.81 21.64 -4.00
C PRO A 300 -0.64 20.94 -5.36
N THR A 301 -1.25 21.46 -6.42
CA THR A 301 -1.27 20.77 -7.73
C THR A 301 0.06 20.84 -8.47
N PRO A 302 0.35 19.83 -9.29
CA PRO A 302 -0.39 18.60 -9.50
C PRO A 302 -0.21 17.60 -8.35
N PHE A 303 -1.24 16.80 -8.05
CA PHE A 303 -1.06 15.55 -7.29
C PHE A 303 -0.53 14.48 -8.24
N LYS A 304 0.44 13.68 -7.79
CA LYS A 304 1.09 12.72 -8.68
C LYS A 304 0.76 11.28 -8.29
N LEU A 305 0.44 10.48 -9.32
CA LEU A 305 0.45 9.03 -9.24
C LEU A 305 1.63 8.51 -10.05
N TYR A 306 2.36 7.56 -9.48
CA TYR A 306 3.42 6.85 -10.19
C TYR A 306 3.05 5.38 -10.33
N ALA A 307 3.28 4.83 -11.53
CA ALA A 307 3.18 3.41 -11.77
C ALA A 307 4.57 2.83 -12.03
N VAL A 308 4.89 1.78 -11.32
CA VAL A 308 6.14 1.02 -11.42
C VAL A 308 5.80 -0.43 -11.73
N LYS A 309 6.53 -1.05 -12.67
CA LYS A 309 6.34 -2.47 -12.95
C LYS A 309 6.72 -3.31 -11.74
N ILE A 310 5.86 -4.27 -11.41
CA ILE A 310 6.14 -5.24 -10.34
C ILE A 310 7.13 -6.27 -10.87
N PRO A 311 8.25 -6.55 -10.15
CA PRO A 311 9.26 -7.55 -10.55
C PRO A 311 8.72 -8.97 -10.68
#